data_d4346ff7b11a5639c83bdab1e305a3e5
#
_entry.id   d4346ff7b11a5639c83bdab1e305a3e5
#
_cell.length_a   1.000
_cell.length_b   1.000
_cell.length_c   1.000
_cell.angle_alpha   90.00
_cell.angle_beta   90.00
_cell.angle_gamma   90.00
#
_symmetry.space_group_name_H-M   'P 1'
#
loop_
_entity.id
_entity.type
_entity.pdbx_description
1 polymer ?
#
loop_
_entity_poly.entity_id
_entity_poly.type
_entity_poly.pdbx_seq_one_letter_code
_entity_poly.pdbx_strand_id
1 'polypeptide(L)'
;MVEINKAATARKTAIAIRPFFDKNASNMGLEIYEQVLFDGVKHQEQLCCLEVNGVIRYVTGLNEFAPEIKLLPADQREAKIKEIRTAIAELERELAANVIEIDDKDFWNKVKLLTPNNKEFWNKIELKCGNEPVYLDPKDPFDRIKLYAIEAGGFSIVAKSFEDARSKSKPPKFYLDKEEETVMVRTEYKKMRNKALSELQKLFDKNSTKLFYVAKVVDINSTQYRKSTPNDVIYENMDMYINGEGGESNKERAAKSFMDAVNMDMETLKIKSVVRDSVFFKYIISKADGYIYHAKSNSLLGRNVSDVVEYFKNPLNEDILKDVTASVEKLWNS
;
A
#
# COMPACT_ATOMS: atom_id res chain seq x y z
N MET A 1 23.36 27.69 18.30
CA MET A 1 22.61 27.63 17.04
C MET A 1 22.94 26.40 16.19
N VAL A 2 24.13 25.88 16.16
CA VAL A 2 24.53 24.69 15.36
C VAL A 2 23.97 23.39 15.93
N GLU A 3 23.86 23.25 17.24
CA GLU A 3 23.28 22.04 17.89
C GLU A 3 21.75 21.93 17.72
N ILE A 4 21.06 23.08 17.76
CA ILE A 4 19.58 23.08 17.54
C ILE A 4 19.26 22.68 16.10
N ASN A 5 20.08 23.07 15.13
CA ASN A 5 19.90 22.66 13.73
C ASN A 5 20.20 21.16 13.48
N LYS A 6 21.18 20.58 14.20
CA LYS A 6 21.47 19.14 14.12
C LYS A 6 20.31 18.30 14.70
N ALA A 7 19.75 18.71 15.85
CA ALA A 7 18.60 18.05 16.45
C ALA A 7 17.33 18.15 15.57
N ALA A 8 17.11 19.29 14.91
CA ALA A 8 15.99 19.47 14.00
C ALA A 8 16.16 18.65 12.69
N THR A 9 17.40 18.47 12.22
CA THR A 9 17.70 17.66 11.02
C THR A 9 17.64 16.16 11.33
N ALA A 10 18.06 15.74 12.53
CA ALA A 10 17.94 14.36 12.99
C ALA A 10 16.47 13.93 13.18
N ARG A 11 15.60 14.84 13.61
CA ARG A 11 14.16 14.57 13.75
C ARG A 11 13.44 14.34 12.42
N LYS A 12 13.96 14.84 11.30
CA LYS A 12 13.33 14.67 9.97
C LYS A 12 13.45 13.26 9.39
N THR A 13 14.42 12.47 9.83
CA THR A 13 14.61 11.09 9.36
C THR A 13 14.18 10.04 10.37
N ALA A 14 13.79 10.45 11.59
CA ALA A 14 13.39 9.54 12.65
C ALA A 14 12.01 8.92 12.40
N ILE A 15 11.90 7.62 12.65
CA ILE A 15 10.63 6.91 12.67
C ILE A 15 10.04 7.05 14.07
N ALA A 16 8.83 7.59 14.19
CA ALA A 16 8.15 7.71 15.46
C ALA A 16 7.27 6.47 15.72
N ILE A 17 7.33 5.93 16.92
CA ILE A 17 6.34 4.97 17.43
C ILE A 17 5.32 5.79 18.21
N ARG A 18 4.08 5.81 17.73
CA ARG A 18 3.01 6.58 18.35
C ARG A 18 1.93 5.68 18.92
N PRO A 19 1.27 6.07 20.03
CA PRO A 19 0.10 5.37 20.53
C PRO A 19 -1.06 5.49 19.51
N PHE A 20 -1.79 4.38 19.34
CA PHE A 20 -2.95 4.32 18.46
C PHE A 20 -4.22 4.62 19.25
N PHE A 21 -4.86 5.75 18.94
CA PHE A 21 -6.16 6.12 19.46
C PHE A 21 -7.16 6.17 18.30
N ASP A 22 -8.07 5.23 18.26
CA ASP A 22 -9.21 5.32 17.33
C ASP A 22 -10.34 6.12 18.00
N LYS A 23 -10.78 7.18 17.37
CA LYS A 23 -11.89 8.02 17.87
C LYS A 23 -13.20 7.24 18.02
N ASN A 24 -13.33 6.10 17.35
CA ASN A 24 -14.52 5.26 17.37
C ASN A 24 -14.37 4.04 18.30
N ALA A 25 -13.20 3.83 18.90
CA ALA A 25 -12.98 2.71 19.80
C ALA A 25 -13.31 3.10 21.23
N SER A 26 -13.79 2.13 22.02
CA SER A 26 -14.08 2.26 23.45
C SER A 26 -12.87 2.63 24.32
N ASN A 27 -11.70 2.84 23.71
CA ASN A 27 -10.44 3.21 24.37
C ASN A 27 -10.24 4.75 24.45
N MET A 28 -11.18 5.56 24.05
CA MET A 28 -11.09 7.01 24.22
C MET A 28 -10.95 7.37 25.70
N GLY A 29 -9.79 7.93 26.07
CA GLY A 29 -9.50 8.40 27.43
C GLY A 29 -8.80 7.38 28.35
N LEU A 30 -8.43 6.20 27.85
CA LEU A 30 -7.56 5.29 28.60
C LEU A 30 -6.10 5.71 28.41
N GLU A 31 -5.43 6.01 29.52
CA GLU A 31 -3.99 6.19 29.50
C GLU A 31 -3.32 4.87 29.09
N ILE A 32 -2.40 4.96 28.13
CA ILE A 32 -1.55 3.84 27.76
C ILE A 32 -0.37 3.85 28.70
N TYR A 33 -0.38 2.96 29.69
CA TYR A 33 0.77 2.79 30.57
C TYR A 33 2.01 2.41 29.77
N GLU A 34 3.16 2.89 30.22
CA GLU A 34 4.44 2.51 29.63
C GLU A 34 4.60 1.00 29.63
N GLN A 35 4.91 0.45 28.48
CA GLN A 35 5.08 -1.00 28.27
C GLN A 35 6.45 -1.25 27.64
N VAL A 36 7.14 -2.26 28.15
CA VAL A 36 8.35 -2.78 27.51
C VAL A 36 7.89 -3.65 26.34
N LEU A 37 8.03 -3.15 25.12
CA LEU A 37 7.69 -3.90 23.91
C LEU A 37 8.78 -4.89 23.52
N PHE A 38 10.01 -4.54 23.79
CA PHE A 38 11.18 -5.37 23.55
C PHE A 38 12.24 -5.13 24.62
N ASP A 39 12.74 -6.21 25.20
CA ASP A 39 13.86 -6.25 26.13
C ASP A 39 14.89 -7.20 25.55
N GLY A 40 16.02 -6.68 25.12
CA GLY A 40 17.04 -7.44 24.40
C GLY A 40 17.59 -8.63 25.17
N VAL A 41 17.57 -8.59 26.50
CA VAL A 41 18.05 -9.72 27.33
C VAL A 41 17.00 -10.82 27.45
N LYS A 42 15.73 -10.45 27.64
CA LYS A 42 14.65 -11.42 27.87
C LYS A 42 14.04 -11.97 26.57
N HIS A 43 14.03 -11.16 25.52
CA HIS A 43 13.32 -11.48 24.27
C HIS A 43 14.26 -11.85 23.13
N GLN A 44 15.57 -11.99 23.39
CA GLN A 44 16.52 -12.36 22.34
C GLN A 44 16.19 -13.71 21.67
N GLU A 45 15.56 -14.64 22.36
CA GLU A 45 15.13 -15.93 21.79
C GLU A 45 13.99 -15.79 20.78
N GLN A 46 13.23 -14.69 20.84
CA GLN A 46 12.19 -14.36 19.86
C GLN A 46 12.78 -13.78 18.59
N LEU A 47 14.07 -13.43 18.64
CA LEU A 47 14.82 -12.90 17.52
C LEU A 47 15.30 -14.06 16.66
N CYS A 48 15.40 -13.80 15.39
CA CYS A 48 15.86 -14.79 14.45
C CYS A 48 17.29 -15.21 14.74
N CYS A 49 17.47 -16.49 14.82
CA CYS A 49 18.72 -17.13 15.13
C CYS A 49 19.42 -17.50 13.80
N LEU A 50 20.57 -16.92 13.55
CA LEU A 50 21.41 -17.26 12.43
C LEU A 50 22.66 -18.00 12.96
N GLU A 51 22.90 -19.20 12.46
CA GLU A 51 24.14 -19.90 12.78
C GLU A 51 25.19 -19.59 11.70
N VAL A 52 26.26 -18.90 12.10
CA VAL A 52 27.38 -18.59 11.22
C VAL A 52 28.64 -19.18 11.85
N ASN A 53 29.28 -20.09 11.15
CA ASN A 53 30.50 -20.77 11.62
C ASN A 53 30.37 -21.40 13.02
N GLY A 54 29.25 -22.07 13.29
CA GLY A 54 29.00 -22.73 14.57
C GLY A 54 28.67 -21.78 15.73
N VAL A 55 28.39 -20.51 15.46
CA VAL A 55 27.98 -19.50 16.44
C VAL A 55 26.59 -19.00 16.13
N ILE A 56 25.72 -19.13 17.12
CA ILE A 56 24.37 -18.59 17.04
C ILE A 56 24.44 -17.06 17.17
N ARG A 57 23.88 -16.35 16.20
CA ARG A 57 23.72 -14.90 16.21
C ARG A 57 22.26 -14.55 16.19
N TYR A 58 21.82 -13.73 17.11
CA TYR A 58 20.47 -13.22 17.12
C TYR A 58 20.41 -11.91 16.34
N VAL A 59 19.75 -11.94 15.20
CA VAL A 59 19.50 -10.77 14.36
C VAL A 59 18.02 -10.64 14.13
N THR A 60 17.47 -9.57 14.63
CA THR A 60 16.04 -9.30 14.59
C THR A 60 15.58 -8.91 13.20
N GLY A 61 14.49 -9.48 12.72
CA GLY A 61 13.88 -9.13 11.44
C GLY A 61 14.66 -9.58 10.20
N LEU A 62 15.88 -10.11 10.37
CA LEU A 62 16.75 -10.55 9.29
C LEU A 62 16.91 -12.08 9.35
N ASN A 63 15.81 -12.80 9.19
CA ASN A 63 15.79 -14.26 9.25
C ASN A 63 15.81 -14.90 7.87
N GLU A 64 16.90 -15.50 7.49
CA GLU A 64 16.99 -16.25 6.23
C GLU A 64 16.11 -17.53 6.23
N PHE A 65 15.67 -17.98 7.40
CA PHE A 65 14.81 -19.16 7.57
C PHE A 65 13.33 -18.80 7.74
N ALA A 66 12.95 -17.51 7.62
CA ALA A 66 11.56 -17.09 7.74
C ALA A 66 10.64 -17.88 6.79
N PRO A 67 9.42 -18.25 7.22
CA PRO A 67 8.49 -18.99 6.38
C PRO A 67 8.22 -18.29 5.04
N GLU A 68 8.16 -16.96 5.05
CA GLU A 68 7.96 -16.14 3.85
C GLU A 68 9.07 -16.34 2.82
N ILE A 69 10.33 -16.45 3.28
CA ILE A 69 11.50 -16.68 2.40
C ILE A 69 11.49 -18.11 1.86
N LYS A 70 11.07 -19.08 2.68
CA LYS A 70 10.98 -20.49 2.23
C LYS A 70 9.95 -20.70 1.13
N LEU A 71 8.91 -19.88 1.09
CA LEU A 71 7.85 -19.93 0.08
C LEU A 71 8.24 -19.26 -1.26
N LEU A 72 9.34 -18.49 -1.30
CA LEU A 72 9.80 -17.87 -2.53
C LEU A 72 10.38 -18.90 -3.52
N PRO A 73 10.29 -18.65 -4.84
CA PRO A 73 11.04 -19.38 -5.87
C PRO A 73 12.54 -19.40 -5.57
N ALA A 74 13.26 -20.43 -6.02
CA ALA A 74 14.65 -20.67 -5.65
C ALA A 74 15.58 -19.50 -5.97
N ASP A 75 15.43 -18.90 -7.14
CA ASP A 75 16.19 -17.73 -7.62
C ASP A 75 15.97 -16.49 -6.74
N GLN A 76 14.72 -16.21 -6.41
CA GLN A 76 14.35 -15.08 -5.53
C GLN A 76 14.78 -15.32 -4.08
N ARG A 77 14.73 -16.58 -3.63
CA ARG A 77 15.16 -16.99 -2.29
C ARG A 77 16.66 -16.75 -2.08
N GLU A 78 17.50 -17.17 -3.03
CA GLU A 78 18.95 -16.95 -2.94
C GLU A 78 19.31 -15.46 -2.91
N ALA A 79 18.67 -14.68 -3.77
CA ALA A 79 18.85 -13.22 -3.79
C ALA A 79 18.48 -12.59 -2.45
N LYS A 80 17.34 -13.00 -1.87
CA LYS A 80 16.86 -12.46 -0.58
C LYS A 80 17.76 -12.88 0.59
N ILE A 81 18.23 -14.13 0.61
CA ILE A 81 19.19 -14.61 1.63
C ILE A 81 20.51 -13.83 1.54
N LYS A 82 21.00 -13.55 0.34
CA LYS A 82 22.21 -12.75 0.14
C LYS A 82 22.02 -11.31 0.64
N GLU A 83 20.88 -10.69 0.35
CA GLU A 83 20.52 -9.36 0.85
C GLU A 83 20.52 -9.32 2.39
N ILE A 84 19.87 -10.30 3.04
CA ILE A 84 19.84 -10.42 4.50
C ILE A 84 21.24 -10.57 5.09
N ARG A 85 22.07 -11.45 4.53
CA ARG A 85 23.44 -11.64 5.00
C ARG A 85 24.31 -10.40 4.84
N THR A 86 24.12 -9.65 3.77
CA THR A 86 24.80 -8.37 3.55
C THR A 86 24.37 -7.34 4.60
N ALA A 87 23.06 -7.21 4.84
CA ALA A 87 22.54 -6.28 5.86
C ALA A 87 23.04 -6.63 7.29
N ILE A 88 23.14 -7.94 7.62
CA ILE A 88 23.72 -8.38 8.90
C ILE A 88 25.19 -7.96 9.01
N ALA A 89 25.99 -8.18 7.96
CA ALA A 89 27.41 -7.85 7.96
C ALA A 89 27.65 -6.33 8.08
N GLU A 90 26.81 -5.52 7.44
CA GLU A 90 26.84 -4.07 7.53
C GLU A 90 26.49 -3.61 8.96
N LEU A 91 25.40 -4.15 9.52
CA LEU A 91 24.97 -3.82 10.88
C LEU A 91 26.04 -4.19 11.91
N GLU A 92 26.67 -5.37 11.81
CA GLU A 92 27.76 -5.77 12.70
C GLU A 92 28.98 -4.83 12.58
N ARG A 93 29.31 -4.42 11.36
CA ARG A 93 30.41 -3.47 11.13
C ARG A 93 30.13 -2.11 11.76
N GLU A 94 28.95 -1.58 11.60
CA GLU A 94 28.57 -0.29 12.18
C GLU A 94 28.49 -0.34 13.71
N LEU A 95 27.93 -1.42 14.27
CA LEU A 95 27.91 -1.62 15.72
C LEU A 95 29.32 -1.70 16.29
N ALA A 96 30.20 -2.43 15.62
CA ALA A 96 31.60 -2.51 15.99
C ALA A 96 32.27 -1.13 16.00
N ALA A 97 32.07 -0.34 14.95
CA ALA A 97 32.65 1.01 14.85
C ALA A 97 32.15 1.98 15.94
N ASN A 98 30.89 1.83 16.38
CA ASN A 98 30.29 2.75 17.36
C ASN A 98 30.49 2.34 18.83
N VAL A 99 30.82 1.09 19.11
CA VAL A 99 30.89 0.55 20.48
C VAL A 99 32.31 0.46 20.99
N ILE A 100 33.32 0.43 20.11
CA ILE A 100 34.69 0.09 20.50
C ILE A 100 35.68 1.04 19.82
N GLU A 101 36.32 1.88 20.65
CA GLU A 101 37.48 2.73 20.28
C GLU A 101 38.79 1.91 20.30
N ILE A 102 38.87 0.79 19.58
CA ILE A 102 40.07 -0.04 19.61
C ILE A 102 40.60 -0.25 18.20
N ASP A 103 41.87 0.13 17.99
CA ASP A 103 42.62 0.02 16.73
C ASP A 103 43.13 -1.40 16.42
N ASP A 104 42.70 -2.43 17.11
CA ASP A 104 43.19 -3.81 16.98
C ASP A 104 42.38 -4.58 15.94
N LYS A 105 42.98 -4.86 14.79
CA LYS A 105 42.36 -5.64 13.70
C LYS A 105 42.00 -7.09 14.11
N ASP A 106 42.74 -7.71 15.03
CA ASP A 106 42.45 -9.06 15.51
C ASP A 106 41.29 -9.09 16.49
N PHE A 107 41.02 -8.00 17.13
CA PHE A 107 39.87 -7.82 18.02
C PHE A 107 38.55 -7.91 17.24
N TRP A 108 38.47 -7.30 16.07
CA TRP A 108 37.28 -7.31 15.23
C TRP A 108 36.87 -8.69 14.74
N ASN A 109 37.82 -9.59 14.54
CA ASN A 109 37.57 -10.98 14.18
C ASN A 109 37.03 -11.82 15.37
N LYS A 110 37.28 -11.37 16.58
CA LYS A 110 36.91 -12.08 17.82
C LYS A 110 35.63 -11.55 18.46
N VAL A 111 35.26 -10.30 18.21
CA VAL A 111 34.07 -9.69 18.81
C VAL A 111 32.82 -10.05 18.00
N LYS A 112 31.97 -10.85 18.62
CA LYS A 112 30.66 -11.21 18.09
C LYS A 112 29.60 -10.49 18.91
N LEU A 113 29.28 -9.27 18.51
CA LEU A 113 28.37 -8.40 19.27
C LEU A 113 26.96 -8.96 19.38
N LEU A 114 26.48 -9.57 18.31
CA LEU A 114 25.12 -10.11 18.24
C LEU A 114 25.03 -11.56 18.76
N THR A 115 25.84 -11.90 19.76
CA THR A 115 25.80 -13.23 20.40
C THR A 115 24.97 -13.22 21.68
N PRO A 116 24.32 -14.34 22.07
CA PRO A 116 23.49 -14.42 23.27
C PRO A 116 24.22 -14.04 24.56
N ASN A 117 25.53 -14.25 24.58
CA ASN A 117 26.35 -14.07 25.79
C ASN A 117 26.72 -12.61 26.06
N ASN A 118 26.51 -11.69 25.12
CA ASN A 118 26.84 -10.29 25.29
C ASN A 118 25.70 -9.52 26.00
N LYS A 119 25.51 -9.75 27.28
CA LYS A 119 24.44 -9.13 28.07
C LYS A 119 24.54 -7.60 28.12
N GLU A 120 25.74 -7.04 28.14
CA GLU A 120 25.94 -5.58 28.19
C GLU A 120 25.43 -4.92 26.90
N PHE A 121 25.64 -5.57 25.77
CA PHE A 121 25.12 -5.12 24.48
C PHE A 121 23.58 -5.18 24.47
N TRP A 122 23.01 -6.33 24.84
CA TRP A 122 21.56 -6.54 24.81
C TRP A 122 20.79 -5.70 25.80
N ASN A 123 21.39 -5.35 26.96
CA ASN A 123 20.80 -4.40 27.91
C ASN A 123 20.59 -2.99 27.34
N LYS A 124 21.34 -2.60 26.32
CA LYS A 124 21.17 -1.30 25.63
C LYS A 124 20.01 -1.31 24.66
N ILE A 125 19.50 -2.48 24.30
CA ILE A 125 18.43 -2.64 23.32
C ILE A 125 17.12 -2.88 24.06
N GLU A 126 16.55 -1.83 24.59
CA GLU A 126 15.23 -1.83 25.21
C GLU A 126 14.32 -0.87 24.44
N LEU A 127 13.10 -1.31 24.17
CA LEU A 127 12.05 -0.51 23.57
C LEU A 127 10.88 -0.40 24.54
N LYS A 128 10.70 0.81 25.09
CA LYS A 128 9.56 1.18 25.92
C LYS A 128 8.69 2.15 25.17
N CYS A 129 7.39 1.93 25.21
CA CYS A 129 6.41 2.81 24.59
C CYS A 129 5.26 3.09 25.56
N GLY A 130 4.78 4.32 25.56
CA GLY A 130 3.69 4.82 26.39
C GLY A 130 2.88 5.87 25.65
N ASN A 131 2.39 6.86 26.37
CA ASN A 131 1.62 7.96 25.77
C ASN A 131 2.44 8.91 24.91
N GLU A 132 3.74 9.02 25.21
CA GLU A 132 4.65 9.86 24.45
C GLU A 132 5.20 9.12 23.24
N PRO A 133 5.42 9.83 22.10
CA PRO A 133 6.06 9.25 20.94
C PRO A 133 7.52 8.87 21.23
N VAL A 134 7.93 7.68 20.82
CA VAL A 134 9.32 7.23 20.85
C VAL A 134 9.91 7.38 19.45
N TYR A 135 11.02 8.09 19.34
CA TYR A 135 11.69 8.35 18.07
C TYR A 135 12.87 7.40 17.90
N LEU A 136 12.91 6.70 16.80
CA LEU A 136 13.99 5.80 16.40
C LEU A 136 14.69 6.37 15.15
N ASP A 137 16.00 6.51 15.19
CA ASP A 137 16.80 6.93 14.02
C ASP A 137 17.25 5.68 13.23
N PRO A 138 16.80 5.47 11.99
CA PRO A 138 17.24 4.35 11.16
C PRO A 138 18.75 4.35 10.87
N LYS A 139 19.45 5.47 11.10
CA LYS A 139 20.90 5.58 10.95
C LYS A 139 21.64 5.10 12.19
N ASP A 140 20.97 5.09 13.36
CA ASP A 140 21.53 4.53 14.58
C ASP A 140 21.41 3.00 14.54
N PRO A 141 22.53 2.25 14.64
CA PRO A 141 22.49 0.79 14.63
C PRO A 141 21.62 0.18 15.75
N PHE A 142 21.59 0.78 16.93
CA PHE A 142 20.76 0.30 18.05
C PHE A 142 19.27 0.50 17.78
N ASP A 143 18.89 1.65 17.26
CA ASP A 143 17.50 1.92 16.90
C ASP A 143 17.05 1.06 15.70
N ARG A 144 17.96 0.79 14.77
CA ARG A 144 17.71 -0.15 13.67
C ARG A 144 17.40 -1.57 14.14
N ILE A 145 18.10 -2.05 15.19
CA ILE A 145 17.78 -3.35 15.81
C ILE A 145 16.38 -3.33 16.45
N LYS A 146 15.99 -2.23 17.08
CA LYS A 146 14.64 -2.08 17.64
C LYS A 146 13.57 -2.13 16.55
N LEU A 147 13.81 -1.51 15.40
CA LEU A 147 12.92 -1.57 14.24
C LEU A 147 12.82 -3.02 13.71
N TYR A 148 13.92 -3.73 13.60
CA TYR A 148 13.91 -5.15 13.21
C TYR A 148 13.15 -6.02 14.23
N ALA A 149 13.25 -5.72 15.54
CA ALA A 149 12.49 -6.42 16.56
C ALA A 149 10.96 -6.26 16.38
N ILE A 150 10.51 -5.06 16.02
CA ILE A 150 9.11 -4.79 15.69
C ILE A 150 8.68 -5.62 14.47
N GLU A 151 9.52 -5.67 13.44
CA GLU A 151 9.25 -6.43 12.22
C GLU A 151 9.22 -7.94 12.49
N ALA A 152 10.16 -8.46 13.27
CA ALA A 152 10.20 -9.88 13.67
C ALA A 152 8.96 -10.29 14.46
N GLY A 153 8.38 -9.37 15.24
CA GLY A 153 7.09 -9.56 15.94
C GLY A 153 5.88 -9.54 14.99
N GLY A 154 6.08 -9.47 13.68
CA GLY A 154 5.02 -9.50 12.67
C GLY A 154 4.05 -8.32 12.76
N PHE A 155 4.50 -7.19 13.30
CA PHE A 155 3.67 -6.00 13.53
C PHE A 155 2.40 -6.27 14.39
N SER A 156 2.51 -7.24 15.29
CA SER A 156 1.39 -7.60 16.17
C SER A 156 1.16 -6.59 17.30
N ILE A 157 2.24 -5.98 17.81
CA ILE A 157 2.21 -5.01 18.91
C ILE A 157 2.27 -3.58 18.39
N VAL A 158 3.06 -3.34 17.33
CA VAL A 158 3.21 -2.05 16.65
C VAL A 158 2.81 -2.24 15.20
N ALA A 159 1.81 -1.52 14.72
CA ALA A 159 1.38 -1.58 13.33
C ALA A 159 2.38 -0.89 12.39
N LYS A 160 2.36 -1.27 11.12
CA LYS A 160 3.22 -0.64 10.08
C LYS A 160 2.90 0.83 9.83
N SER A 161 1.64 1.21 9.99
CA SER A 161 1.14 2.57 9.81
C SER A 161 -0.16 2.76 10.61
N PHE A 162 -0.65 3.99 10.67
CA PHE A 162 -1.95 4.31 11.27
C PHE A 162 -3.10 3.58 10.53
N GLU A 163 -3.05 3.53 9.20
CA GLU A 163 -4.05 2.85 8.37
C GLU A 163 -4.02 1.34 8.59
N ASP A 164 -2.83 0.74 8.71
CA ASP A 164 -2.67 -0.68 9.05
C ASP A 164 -3.27 -0.99 10.42
N ALA A 165 -3.03 -0.15 11.42
CA ALA A 165 -3.65 -0.30 12.75
C ALA A 165 -5.17 -0.26 12.67
N ARG A 166 -5.71 0.69 11.90
CA ARG A 166 -7.17 0.89 11.76
C ARG A 166 -7.86 -0.25 11.00
N SER A 167 -7.15 -0.90 10.07
CA SER A 167 -7.72 -1.98 9.25
C SER A 167 -7.84 -3.31 9.99
N LYS A 168 -7.12 -3.47 11.10
CA LYS A 168 -7.09 -4.73 11.87
C LYS A 168 -8.31 -4.84 12.78
N SER A 169 -8.91 -6.02 12.86
CA SER A 169 -10.04 -6.30 13.75
C SER A 169 -9.69 -6.15 15.24
N LYS A 170 -8.40 -6.38 15.58
CA LYS A 170 -7.82 -6.10 16.90
C LYS A 170 -6.63 -5.17 16.68
N PRO A 171 -6.84 -3.85 16.69
CA PRO A 171 -5.77 -2.90 16.43
C PRO A 171 -4.70 -2.99 17.52
N PRO A 172 -3.42 -2.95 17.14
CA PRO A 172 -2.32 -2.85 18.09
C PRO A 172 -2.36 -1.50 18.80
N LYS A 173 -1.73 -1.43 19.98
CA LYS A 173 -1.73 -0.19 20.79
C LYS A 173 -0.85 0.92 20.23
N PHE A 174 0.07 0.58 19.32
CA PHE A 174 1.04 1.50 18.75
C PHE A 174 1.13 1.31 17.24
N TYR A 175 1.64 2.34 16.55
CA TYR A 175 1.93 2.29 15.11
C TYR A 175 3.22 3.04 14.80
N LEU A 176 3.86 2.67 13.67
CA LEU A 176 5.00 3.39 13.13
C LEU A 176 4.50 4.60 12.32
N ASP A 177 4.97 5.78 12.69
CA ASP A 177 4.74 7.02 11.94
C ASP A 177 6.03 7.43 11.24
N LYS A 178 6.08 7.20 9.94
CA LYS A 178 7.16 7.62 9.06
C LYS A 178 6.74 8.94 8.41
N GLU A 179 6.92 10.04 9.12
CA GLU A 179 6.44 11.37 8.70
C GLU A 179 6.79 11.72 7.25
N GLU A 180 8.01 11.44 6.80
CA GLU A 180 8.43 11.74 5.43
C GLU A 180 7.69 10.91 4.39
N GLU A 181 7.55 9.59 4.58
CA GLU A 181 6.79 8.73 3.67
C GLU A 181 5.32 9.14 3.65
N THR A 182 4.74 9.42 4.82
CA THR A 182 3.35 9.85 4.94
C THR A 182 3.11 11.20 4.25
N VAL A 183 4.02 12.16 4.40
CA VAL A 183 3.94 13.46 3.71
C VAL A 183 4.12 13.30 2.21
N MET A 184 5.06 12.48 1.75
CA MET A 184 5.26 12.19 0.33
C MET A 184 4.00 11.57 -0.29
N VAL A 185 3.47 10.51 0.32
CA VAL A 185 2.23 9.85 -0.15
C VAL A 185 1.06 10.83 -0.18
N ARG A 186 0.86 11.60 0.88
CA ARG A 186 -0.20 12.63 0.92
C ARG A 186 -0.01 13.71 -0.15
N THR A 187 1.25 14.08 -0.42
CA THR A 187 1.56 15.09 -1.44
C THR A 187 1.34 14.54 -2.84
N GLU A 188 1.73 13.31 -3.10
CA GLU A 188 1.48 12.64 -4.39
C GLU A 188 -0.03 12.47 -4.63
N TYR A 189 -0.76 12.03 -3.62
CA TYR A 189 -2.22 11.96 -3.70
C TYR A 189 -2.83 13.33 -4.01
N LYS A 190 -2.44 14.40 -3.29
CA LYS A 190 -2.94 15.75 -3.57
C LYS A 190 -2.61 16.21 -4.98
N LYS A 191 -1.40 15.93 -5.48
CA LYS A 191 -1.01 16.23 -6.86
C LYS A 191 -1.86 15.47 -7.86
N MET A 192 -2.08 14.17 -7.64
CA MET A 192 -2.91 13.31 -8.49
C MET A 192 -4.35 13.82 -8.53
N ARG A 193 -4.93 14.11 -7.36
CA ARG A 193 -6.29 14.66 -7.23
C ARG A 193 -6.43 16.00 -7.95
N ASN A 194 -5.51 16.93 -7.73
CA ASN A 194 -5.54 18.24 -8.38
C ASN A 194 -5.41 18.11 -9.91
N LYS A 195 -4.60 17.17 -10.38
CA LYS A 195 -4.50 16.86 -11.81
C LYS A 195 -5.83 16.31 -12.36
N ALA A 196 -6.46 15.38 -11.62
CA ALA A 196 -7.75 14.82 -12.02
C ALA A 196 -8.85 15.89 -12.09
N LEU A 197 -8.93 16.80 -11.12
CA LEU A 197 -9.88 17.92 -11.13
C LEU A 197 -9.61 18.89 -12.29
N SER A 198 -8.34 19.16 -12.61
CA SER A 198 -7.98 19.98 -13.77
C SER A 198 -8.39 19.33 -15.09
N GLU A 199 -8.23 18.01 -15.22
CA GLU A 199 -8.70 17.29 -16.42
C GLU A 199 -10.22 17.20 -16.48
N LEU A 200 -10.92 17.07 -15.35
CA LEU A 200 -12.38 17.14 -15.27
C LEU A 200 -12.89 18.47 -15.82
N GLN A 201 -12.30 19.60 -15.38
CA GLN A 201 -12.65 20.93 -15.87
C GLN A 201 -12.42 21.06 -17.38
N LYS A 202 -11.28 20.57 -17.88
CA LYS A 202 -10.99 20.58 -19.33
C LYS A 202 -11.99 19.76 -20.14
N LEU A 203 -12.40 18.60 -19.63
CA LEU A 203 -13.41 17.77 -20.29
C LEU A 203 -14.76 18.46 -20.31
N PHE A 204 -15.15 19.10 -19.23
CA PHE A 204 -16.38 19.86 -19.14
C PHE A 204 -16.42 21.00 -20.16
N ASP A 205 -15.34 21.80 -20.24
CA ASP A 205 -15.27 22.99 -21.09
C ASP A 205 -15.14 22.65 -22.59
N LYS A 206 -14.41 21.56 -22.92
CA LYS A 206 -13.97 21.31 -24.30
C LYS A 206 -14.52 20.02 -24.92
N ASN A 207 -14.89 19.03 -24.12
CA ASN A 207 -15.26 17.71 -24.62
C ASN A 207 -16.26 16.98 -23.73
N SER A 208 -17.48 17.52 -23.69
CA SER A 208 -18.58 16.94 -22.89
C SER A 208 -18.93 15.50 -23.31
N THR A 209 -18.73 15.16 -24.58
CA THR A 209 -18.93 13.79 -25.06
C THR A 209 -17.96 12.82 -24.39
N LYS A 210 -16.68 13.19 -24.27
CA LYS A 210 -15.70 12.36 -23.57
C LYS A 210 -16.00 12.29 -22.08
N LEU A 211 -16.43 13.40 -21.48
CA LEU A 211 -16.83 13.45 -20.07
C LEU A 211 -17.95 12.43 -19.78
N PHE A 212 -18.97 12.36 -20.62
CA PHE A 212 -20.04 11.39 -20.51
C PHE A 212 -19.52 9.94 -20.49
N TYR A 213 -18.65 9.57 -21.42
CA TYR A 213 -18.10 8.22 -21.48
C TYR A 213 -17.14 7.91 -20.31
N VAL A 214 -16.36 8.89 -19.85
CA VAL A 214 -15.53 8.75 -18.65
C VAL A 214 -16.41 8.46 -17.44
N ALA A 215 -17.47 9.23 -17.24
CA ALA A 215 -18.41 9.01 -16.14
C ALA A 215 -19.07 7.63 -16.24
N LYS A 216 -19.45 7.20 -17.44
CA LYS A 216 -19.97 5.85 -17.69
C LYS A 216 -19.01 4.73 -17.29
N VAL A 217 -17.70 4.95 -17.40
CA VAL A 217 -16.68 3.94 -17.08
C VAL A 217 -16.29 3.93 -15.60
N VAL A 218 -16.26 5.09 -14.92
CA VAL A 218 -15.74 5.16 -13.55
C VAL A 218 -16.81 5.13 -12.48
N ASP A 219 -17.96 5.77 -12.68
CA ASP A 219 -19.00 5.89 -11.67
C ASP A 219 -19.76 4.56 -11.47
N ILE A 220 -19.93 4.17 -10.20
CA ILE A 220 -20.73 2.99 -9.83
C ILE A 220 -22.19 3.15 -10.28
N ASN A 221 -22.72 4.36 -10.17
CA ASN A 221 -24.08 4.72 -10.54
C ASN A 221 -24.24 5.14 -12.01
N SER A 222 -23.29 4.81 -12.86
CA SER A 222 -23.20 5.25 -14.26
C SER A 222 -24.42 4.93 -15.11
N THR A 223 -25.17 3.88 -14.74
CA THR A 223 -26.38 3.46 -15.47
C THR A 223 -27.52 4.49 -15.43
N GLN A 224 -27.46 5.45 -14.51
CA GLN A 224 -28.41 6.57 -14.43
C GLN A 224 -28.15 7.65 -15.49
N TYR A 225 -26.92 7.76 -16.03
CA TYR A 225 -26.61 8.77 -17.02
C TYR A 225 -27.25 8.44 -18.38
N ARG A 226 -27.93 9.44 -18.92
CA ARG A 226 -28.53 9.46 -20.27
C ARG A 226 -27.80 10.50 -21.10
N LYS A 227 -27.97 10.46 -22.41
CA LYS A 227 -27.45 11.52 -23.28
C LYS A 227 -28.13 12.87 -23.01
N SER A 228 -29.32 12.84 -22.41
CA SER A 228 -30.06 14.01 -21.95
C SER A 228 -29.63 14.53 -20.60
N THR A 229 -28.78 13.79 -19.86
CA THR A 229 -28.28 14.24 -18.54
C THR A 229 -27.45 15.51 -18.69
N PRO A 230 -27.77 16.60 -17.96
CA PRO A 230 -26.98 17.83 -18.02
C PRO A 230 -25.51 17.59 -17.65
N ASN A 231 -24.61 18.26 -18.39
CA ASN A 231 -23.18 18.12 -18.14
C ASN A 231 -22.77 18.56 -16.72
N ASP A 232 -23.48 19.54 -16.14
CA ASP A 232 -23.26 20.03 -14.77
C ASP A 232 -23.47 18.91 -13.75
N VAL A 233 -24.50 18.06 -13.93
CA VAL A 233 -24.77 16.91 -13.07
C VAL A 233 -23.66 15.86 -13.19
N ILE A 234 -23.17 15.62 -14.39
CA ILE A 234 -22.05 14.69 -14.61
C ILE A 234 -20.79 15.25 -13.98
N TYR A 235 -20.55 16.55 -14.12
CA TYR A 235 -19.39 17.21 -13.54
C TYR A 235 -19.41 17.08 -11.99
N GLU A 236 -20.51 17.43 -11.35
CA GLU A 236 -20.68 17.34 -9.90
C GLU A 236 -20.43 15.92 -9.37
N ASN A 237 -21.04 14.92 -10.02
CA ASN A 237 -20.85 13.54 -9.63
C ASN A 237 -19.40 13.07 -9.80
N MET A 238 -18.70 13.54 -10.84
CA MET A 238 -17.28 13.23 -11.05
C MET A 238 -16.38 13.95 -10.06
N ASP A 239 -16.72 15.17 -9.67
CA ASP A 239 -16.02 15.89 -8.61
C ASP A 239 -16.14 15.14 -7.27
N MET A 240 -17.35 14.74 -6.89
CA MET A 240 -17.61 13.92 -5.70
C MET A 240 -16.84 12.58 -5.77
N TYR A 241 -16.84 11.93 -6.93
CA TYR A 241 -16.09 10.68 -7.14
C TYR A 241 -14.58 10.86 -6.91
N ILE A 242 -13.96 11.87 -7.55
CA ILE A 242 -12.52 12.18 -7.40
C ILE A 242 -12.17 12.51 -5.95
N ASN A 243 -13.08 13.16 -5.23
CA ASN A 243 -12.93 13.49 -3.81
C ASN A 243 -13.15 12.28 -2.90
N GLY A 244 -13.60 11.14 -3.43
CA GLY A 244 -13.89 9.91 -2.68
C GLY A 244 -15.17 10.00 -1.86
N GLU A 245 -16.12 10.83 -2.27
CA GLU A 245 -17.44 10.98 -1.65
C GLU A 245 -18.49 10.07 -2.30
N GLY A 246 -18.24 9.60 -3.50
CA GLY A 246 -19.13 8.79 -4.32
C GLY A 246 -19.18 7.29 -4.00
N GLY A 247 -18.91 6.86 -2.76
CA GLY A 247 -18.98 5.45 -2.35
C GLY A 247 -17.71 4.64 -2.59
N GLU A 248 -16.67 5.21 -3.18
CA GLU A 248 -15.36 4.58 -3.25
C GLU A 248 -14.63 4.80 -1.91
N SER A 249 -14.33 3.72 -1.20
CA SER A 249 -13.69 3.77 0.11
C SER A 249 -12.23 4.23 0.06
N ASN A 250 -11.62 4.25 -1.12
CA ASN A 250 -10.22 4.60 -1.34
C ASN A 250 -10.10 5.81 -2.27
N LYS A 251 -9.92 7.00 -1.68
CA LYS A 251 -9.78 8.29 -2.39
C LYS A 251 -8.62 8.31 -3.41
N GLU A 252 -7.52 7.62 -3.10
CA GLU A 252 -6.35 7.56 -3.99
C GLU A 252 -6.67 6.76 -5.26
N ARG A 253 -7.43 5.69 -5.08
CA ARG A 253 -7.86 4.84 -6.19
C ARG A 253 -8.85 5.55 -7.10
N ALA A 254 -9.76 6.34 -6.55
CA ALA A 254 -10.76 7.09 -7.30
C ALA A 254 -10.11 8.08 -8.28
N ALA A 255 -9.20 8.94 -7.80
CA ALA A 255 -8.49 9.89 -8.64
C ALA A 255 -7.64 9.19 -9.73
N LYS A 256 -7.00 8.07 -9.40
CA LYS A 256 -6.23 7.26 -10.36
C LYS A 256 -7.14 6.65 -11.43
N SER A 257 -8.25 6.00 -11.03
CA SER A 257 -9.21 5.38 -11.95
C SER A 257 -9.81 6.40 -12.91
N PHE A 258 -10.12 7.61 -12.42
CA PHE A 258 -10.56 8.71 -13.28
C PHE A 258 -9.50 9.09 -14.32
N MET A 259 -8.24 9.28 -13.88
CA MET A 259 -7.14 9.62 -14.80
C MET A 259 -6.87 8.52 -15.84
N ASP A 260 -6.95 7.26 -15.42
CA ASP A 260 -6.80 6.12 -16.32
C ASP A 260 -7.90 6.13 -17.40
N ALA A 261 -9.14 6.43 -17.02
CA ALA A 261 -10.25 6.57 -17.96
C ALA A 261 -10.07 7.77 -18.90
N VAL A 262 -9.65 8.93 -18.40
CA VAL A 262 -9.37 10.12 -19.23
C VAL A 262 -8.28 9.87 -20.26
N ASN A 263 -7.26 9.08 -19.92
CA ASN A 263 -6.14 8.77 -20.81
C ASN A 263 -6.46 7.70 -21.85
N MET A 264 -7.63 7.02 -21.75
CA MET A 264 -8.05 6.06 -22.78
C MET A 264 -8.41 6.76 -24.08
N ASP A 265 -8.19 6.07 -25.20
CA ASP A 265 -8.73 6.48 -26.49
C ASP A 265 -10.26 6.42 -26.51
N MET A 266 -10.88 7.22 -27.39
CA MET A 266 -12.34 7.34 -27.45
C MET A 266 -13.04 6.05 -27.85
N GLU A 267 -12.42 5.23 -28.67
CA GLU A 267 -12.97 3.96 -29.12
C GLU A 267 -13.05 2.96 -27.96
N THR A 268 -11.93 2.74 -27.27
CA THR A 268 -11.87 1.87 -26.07
C THR A 268 -12.83 2.37 -24.98
N LEU A 269 -12.93 3.69 -24.78
CA LEU A 269 -13.81 4.27 -23.78
C LEU A 269 -15.30 4.02 -24.09
N LYS A 270 -15.70 4.15 -25.37
CA LYS A 270 -17.05 3.82 -25.86
C LYS A 270 -17.35 2.35 -25.64
N ILE A 271 -16.45 1.45 -26.09
CA ILE A 271 -16.64 0.00 -25.94
C ILE A 271 -16.82 -0.36 -24.47
N LYS A 272 -15.95 0.14 -23.57
CA LYS A 272 -16.06 -0.09 -22.13
C LYS A 272 -17.39 0.37 -21.56
N SER A 273 -17.88 1.55 -21.97
CA SER A 273 -19.16 2.10 -21.54
C SER A 273 -20.33 1.22 -21.98
N VAL A 274 -20.31 0.77 -23.23
CA VAL A 274 -21.31 -0.15 -23.78
C VAL A 274 -21.28 -1.48 -23.06
N VAL A 275 -20.11 -2.08 -22.86
CA VAL A 275 -19.96 -3.37 -22.16
C VAL A 275 -20.51 -3.28 -20.74
N ARG A 276 -20.18 -2.21 -20.01
CA ARG A 276 -20.64 -2.02 -18.63
C ARG A 276 -22.15 -1.94 -18.53
N ASP A 277 -22.78 -1.11 -19.35
CA ASP A 277 -24.24 -0.98 -19.36
C ASP A 277 -24.91 -2.25 -19.88
N SER A 278 -24.31 -2.93 -20.85
CA SER A 278 -24.81 -4.21 -21.37
C SER A 278 -24.82 -5.31 -20.32
N VAL A 279 -23.83 -5.36 -19.44
CA VAL A 279 -23.82 -6.31 -18.30
C VAL A 279 -24.93 -5.97 -17.32
N PHE A 280 -25.11 -4.69 -16.99
CA PHE A 280 -26.17 -4.25 -16.08
C PHE A 280 -27.57 -4.55 -16.63
N PHE A 281 -27.82 -4.23 -17.90
CA PHE A 281 -29.11 -4.45 -18.55
C PHE A 281 -29.30 -5.88 -19.11
N LYS A 282 -28.35 -6.78 -18.82
CA LYS A 282 -28.40 -8.19 -19.19
C LYS A 282 -28.41 -8.47 -20.71
N TYR A 283 -27.88 -7.56 -21.54
CA TYR A 283 -27.58 -7.85 -22.94
C TYR A 283 -26.33 -8.74 -23.05
N ILE A 284 -25.46 -8.66 -22.07
CA ILE A 284 -24.31 -9.52 -21.85
C ILE A 284 -24.51 -10.20 -20.49
N ILE A 285 -24.41 -11.52 -20.46
CA ILE A 285 -24.69 -12.32 -19.26
C ILE A 285 -23.51 -13.22 -18.91
N SER A 286 -23.23 -13.36 -17.63
CA SER A 286 -22.30 -14.37 -17.10
C SER A 286 -23.09 -15.63 -16.77
N LYS A 287 -22.58 -16.79 -17.17
CA LYS A 287 -23.16 -18.09 -16.88
C LYS A 287 -22.42 -18.83 -15.77
N ALA A 288 -23.01 -19.94 -15.33
CA ALA A 288 -22.46 -20.76 -14.26
C ALA A 288 -21.09 -21.39 -14.58
N ASP A 289 -20.73 -21.47 -15.86
CA ASP A 289 -19.43 -21.93 -16.35
C ASP A 289 -18.30 -20.92 -16.17
N GLY A 290 -18.61 -19.72 -15.67
CA GLY A 290 -17.64 -18.63 -15.45
C GLY A 290 -17.30 -17.81 -16.69
N TYR A 291 -18.02 -18.04 -17.80
CA TYR A 291 -17.83 -17.29 -19.05
C TYR A 291 -18.93 -16.25 -19.27
N ILE A 292 -18.61 -15.28 -20.10
CA ILE A 292 -19.50 -14.18 -20.48
C ILE A 292 -20.00 -14.39 -21.92
N TYR A 293 -21.30 -14.25 -22.11
CA TYR A 293 -22.00 -14.53 -23.36
C TYR A 293 -22.85 -13.34 -23.80
N HIS A 294 -23.02 -13.18 -25.10
CA HIS A 294 -24.05 -12.31 -25.66
C HIS A 294 -25.43 -12.97 -25.47
N ALA A 295 -26.36 -12.26 -24.80
CA ALA A 295 -27.64 -12.86 -24.38
C ALA A 295 -28.50 -13.36 -25.55
N LYS A 296 -28.49 -12.66 -26.68
CA LYS A 296 -29.34 -12.93 -27.85
C LYS A 296 -28.80 -14.06 -28.75
N SER A 297 -27.49 -14.00 -29.10
CA SER A 297 -26.90 -15.02 -29.99
C SER A 297 -26.24 -16.18 -29.24
N ASN A 298 -26.12 -16.09 -27.94
CA ASN A 298 -25.40 -17.04 -27.10
C ASN A 298 -23.92 -17.22 -27.47
N SER A 299 -23.35 -16.25 -28.18
CA SER A 299 -21.93 -16.24 -28.55
C SER A 299 -21.05 -16.00 -27.34
N LEU A 300 -19.97 -16.75 -27.22
CA LEU A 300 -18.96 -16.58 -26.17
C LEU A 300 -18.19 -15.28 -26.43
N LEU A 301 -18.10 -14.40 -25.43
CA LEU A 301 -17.39 -13.12 -25.50
C LEU A 301 -16.07 -13.11 -24.75
N GLY A 302 -15.94 -13.86 -23.65
CA GLY A 302 -14.74 -13.92 -22.84
C GLY A 302 -14.98 -14.47 -21.44
N ARG A 303 -13.94 -14.43 -20.59
CA ARG A 303 -14.01 -14.84 -19.18
C ARG A 303 -14.28 -13.68 -18.23
N ASN A 304 -13.84 -12.50 -18.60
CA ASN A 304 -13.95 -11.29 -17.80
C ASN A 304 -14.28 -10.08 -18.69
N VAL A 305 -14.59 -8.96 -18.07
CA VAL A 305 -14.96 -7.73 -18.80
C VAL A 305 -13.83 -7.23 -19.72
N SER A 306 -12.57 -7.43 -19.35
CA SER A 306 -11.43 -7.03 -20.18
C SER A 306 -11.36 -7.86 -21.47
N ASP A 307 -11.60 -9.18 -21.37
CA ASP A 307 -11.64 -10.06 -22.55
C ASP A 307 -12.79 -9.66 -23.49
N VAL A 308 -13.95 -9.27 -22.93
CA VAL A 308 -15.10 -8.79 -23.73
C VAL A 308 -14.75 -7.50 -24.47
N VAL A 309 -14.02 -6.58 -23.82
CA VAL A 309 -13.55 -5.33 -24.48
C VAL A 309 -12.58 -5.66 -25.62
N GLU A 310 -11.64 -6.59 -25.42
CA GLU A 310 -10.71 -7.00 -26.48
C GLU A 310 -11.44 -7.76 -27.61
N TYR A 311 -12.42 -8.59 -27.28
CA TYR A 311 -13.27 -9.25 -28.26
C TYR A 311 -13.98 -8.23 -29.18
N PHE A 312 -14.49 -7.13 -28.61
CA PHE A 312 -15.17 -6.08 -29.38
C PHE A 312 -14.24 -5.13 -30.12
N LYS A 313 -12.97 -5.08 -29.80
CA LYS A 313 -11.96 -4.36 -30.59
C LYS A 313 -11.60 -5.10 -31.89
N ASN A 314 -11.88 -6.39 -31.95
CA ASN A 314 -11.62 -7.15 -33.17
C ASN A 314 -12.69 -6.84 -34.22
N PRO A 315 -12.31 -6.34 -35.42
CA PRO A 315 -13.25 -6.01 -36.50
C PRO A 315 -14.15 -7.18 -36.93
N LEU A 316 -13.71 -8.43 -36.75
CA LEU A 316 -14.49 -9.63 -37.08
C LEU A 316 -15.77 -9.78 -36.23
N ASN A 317 -15.83 -9.09 -35.09
CA ASN A 317 -16.94 -9.17 -34.15
C ASN A 317 -17.82 -7.91 -34.17
N GLU A 318 -17.65 -7.08 -35.19
CA GLU A 318 -18.34 -5.78 -35.32
C GLU A 318 -19.87 -5.91 -35.32
N ASP A 319 -20.41 -6.98 -35.88
CA ASP A 319 -21.86 -7.20 -35.93
C ASP A 319 -22.50 -7.36 -34.55
N ILE A 320 -21.83 -8.12 -33.65
CA ILE A 320 -22.28 -8.30 -32.27
C ILE A 320 -22.12 -6.97 -31.50
N LEU A 321 -21.02 -6.26 -31.71
CA LEU A 321 -20.80 -4.95 -31.09
C LEU A 321 -21.90 -3.95 -31.54
N LYS A 322 -22.27 -3.93 -32.80
CA LYS A 322 -23.35 -3.07 -33.32
C LYS A 322 -24.71 -3.40 -32.70
N ASP A 323 -25.08 -4.70 -32.59
CA ASP A 323 -26.34 -5.12 -31.98
C ASP A 323 -26.41 -4.70 -30.50
N VAL A 324 -25.33 -4.95 -29.75
CA VAL A 324 -25.24 -4.56 -28.34
C VAL A 324 -25.25 -3.04 -28.17
N THR A 325 -24.48 -2.32 -28.98
CA THR A 325 -24.41 -0.86 -28.95
C THR A 325 -25.78 -0.24 -29.25
N ALA A 326 -26.47 -0.71 -30.31
CA ALA A 326 -27.80 -0.22 -30.66
C ALA A 326 -28.82 -0.44 -29.53
N SER A 327 -28.72 -1.56 -28.81
CA SER A 327 -29.58 -1.86 -27.67
C SER A 327 -29.32 -0.92 -26.48
N VAL A 328 -28.06 -0.64 -26.18
CA VAL A 328 -27.65 0.27 -25.11
C VAL A 328 -27.95 1.73 -25.46
N GLU A 329 -27.70 2.15 -26.71
CA GLU A 329 -27.96 3.53 -27.15
C GLU A 329 -29.45 3.90 -27.12
N LYS A 330 -30.34 2.95 -27.34
CA LYS A 330 -31.79 3.18 -27.13
C LYS A 330 -32.10 3.60 -25.71
N LEU A 331 -31.42 2.96 -24.73
CA LEU A 331 -31.59 3.30 -23.32
C LEU A 331 -30.93 4.64 -22.96
N TRP A 332 -29.80 4.99 -23.61
CA TRP A 332 -29.16 6.27 -23.38
C TRP A 332 -29.93 7.45 -23.97
N ASN A 333 -30.73 7.21 -25.00
CA ASN A 333 -31.53 8.23 -25.67
C ASN A 333 -32.96 8.36 -25.08
N SER A 334 -33.36 7.40 -24.23
CA SER A 334 -34.61 7.46 -23.47
C SER A 334 -34.49 8.36 -22.23
#